data_25f5e62b3c759bcbcd5c3ddcc7bf6b4d
#
_entry.id   25f5e62b3c759bcbcd5c3ddcc7bf6b4d
#
_cell.length_a   1.000
_cell.length_b   1.000
_cell.length_c   1.000
_cell.angle_alpha   90.00
_cell.angle_beta   90.00
_cell.angle_gamma   90.00
#
_symmetry.space_group_name_H-M   'P 1'
#
loop_
_entity.id
_entity.type
_entity.pdbx_description
1 polymer ?
#
loop_
_entity_poly.entity_id
_entity_poly.type
_entity_poly.pdbx_seq_one_letter_code
_entity_poly.pdbx_strand_id
1 'polypeptide(L)'
;MTLSVRRRLLRAALLTLLPALSLRAAELPDLFAQRVKSCVTVEFLVENELDRQPVSVLGVCIDTNGTIILPATAIGARVSVRQLKDFKVYLPDSATAYGAEYLGQDVLTGWHFVRAEEKIRAQLVPITAWVVPGTPEPRLADQVWGIGLRGKDEDFRPYFLMSRVGLIEAMPQQTGIAATEVAGPGLPVFNRDGALVGLALNSFGQNYLMFSRRERGQPVVLVDVEESSVFLFNREVLPYLGRVPKDSSGRPLPWLGAFGLEPVAPDVAKFLQLENQSALVVSEVLENSPAEKAGLKGHDIIVDLDGRPLPRLKPDQAVVTYLEREIDRRLPGDRLPLTVLRDGKRLELDVTLGDEPRIIREADRRYFERLGLTVREFLYGDGVARRVKVADQRGVIVDFVKPNSPAAAGGVEFDDWIREIDGREIKTYADAVAALSAIEADKTRADFVLLTSRDGETAVRRVKLQ
;
A
#
# COMPACT_ATOMS: atom_id res chain seq x y z
N MET A 1 68.68 -56.76 18.34
CA MET A 1 67.28 -56.46 18.61
C MET A 1 67.18 -55.32 19.55
N THR A 2 67.09 -54.08 19.13
CA THR A 2 66.70 -52.89 19.91
C THR A 2 67.03 -51.63 19.14
N LEU A 3 66.23 -51.22 18.13
CA LEU A 3 66.39 -49.91 17.46
C LEU A 3 65.14 -49.53 16.65
N SER A 4 63.95 -49.96 17.08
CA SER A 4 62.71 -49.66 16.32
C SER A 4 61.54 -49.02 17.12
N VAL A 5 61.74 -48.67 18.41
CA VAL A 5 60.66 -48.15 19.26
C VAL A 5 60.72 -46.62 19.48
N ARG A 6 61.83 -45.95 19.14
CA ARG A 6 61.94 -44.48 19.38
C ARG A 6 61.49 -43.56 18.24
N ARG A 7 61.03 -44.07 17.12
CA ARG A 7 60.56 -43.22 15.95
C ARG A 7 59.03 -43.09 15.83
N ARG A 8 58.25 -43.68 16.70
CA ARG A 8 56.76 -43.59 16.64
C ARG A 8 56.12 -42.58 17.63
N LEU A 9 56.91 -42.01 18.58
CA LEU A 9 56.41 -41.07 19.56
C LEU A 9 56.62 -39.59 19.21
N LEU A 10 57.31 -39.27 18.13
CA LEU A 10 57.54 -37.87 17.67
C LEU A 10 56.60 -37.42 16.56
N ARG A 11 55.63 -38.23 16.11
CA ARG A 11 54.60 -37.83 15.10
C ARG A 11 53.21 -37.58 15.68
N ALA A 12 53.02 -37.73 16.98
CA ALA A 12 51.72 -37.53 17.63
C ALA A 12 51.59 -36.16 18.36
N ALA A 13 52.63 -35.33 18.39
CA ALA A 13 52.60 -34.06 19.12
C ALA A 13 52.55 -32.79 18.23
N LEU A 14 52.28 -32.93 16.91
CA LEU A 14 52.23 -31.80 15.99
C LEU A 14 50.85 -31.59 15.36
N LEU A 15 49.76 -32.08 15.96
CA LEU A 15 48.42 -32.00 15.41
C LEU A 15 47.39 -31.33 16.35
N THR A 16 47.81 -30.53 17.33
CA THR A 16 46.90 -29.84 18.23
C THR A 16 47.29 -28.42 18.55
N LEU A 17 47.56 -27.60 17.48
CA LEU A 17 47.54 -26.14 17.59
C LEU A 17 46.99 -25.54 16.28
N LEU A 18 45.80 -25.92 15.88
CA LEU A 18 44.94 -25.03 15.16
C LEU A 18 44.42 -24.05 16.20
N PRO A 19 44.73 -22.72 16.07
CA PRO A 19 44.01 -21.78 16.88
C PRO A 19 42.54 -21.94 16.51
N ALA A 20 41.71 -22.32 17.46
CA ALA A 20 40.27 -22.13 17.39
C ALA A 20 40.11 -20.61 17.19
N LEU A 21 40.01 -20.17 15.94
CA LEU A 21 39.38 -18.91 15.62
C LEU A 21 37.96 -19.08 16.16
N SER A 22 37.78 -18.72 17.42
CA SER A 22 36.46 -18.44 17.95
C SER A 22 35.93 -17.34 17.04
N LEU A 23 35.07 -17.73 16.07
CA LEU A 23 34.13 -16.79 15.49
C LEU A 23 33.37 -16.19 16.68
N ARG A 24 33.85 -15.07 17.18
CA ARG A 24 33.14 -14.28 18.17
C ARG A 24 31.82 -13.94 17.49
N ALA A 25 30.72 -14.44 17.98
CA ALA A 25 29.40 -14.01 17.52
C ALA A 25 29.39 -12.49 17.59
N ALA A 26 29.02 -11.82 16.52
CA ALA A 26 28.97 -10.37 16.50
C ALA A 26 28.07 -9.89 17.63
N GLU A 27 28.55 -8.94 18.41
CA GLU A 27 27.78 -8.39 19.51
C GLU A 27 26.61 -7.56 18.96
N LEU A 28 25.50 -7.52 19.69
CA LEU A 28 24.27 -6.85 19.23
C LEU A 28 24.48 -5.36 18.86
N PRO A 29 25.34 -4.57 19.56
CA PRO A 29 25.66 -3.21 19.14
C PRO A 29 26.30 -3.14 17.76
N ASP A 30 27.20 -4.07 17.44
CA ASP A 30 27.88 -4.12 16.12
C ASP A 30 26.90 -4.51 15.02
N LEU A 31 25.99 -5.46 15.31
CA LEU A 31 24.92 -5.83 14.40
C LEU A 31 24.02 -4.62 14.11
N PHE A 32 23.58 -3.91 15.14
CA PHE A 32 22.74 -2.72 15.00
C PHE A 32 23.41 -1.66 14.12
N ALA A 33 24.67 -1.30 14.42
CA ALA A 33 25.43 -0.30 13.65
C ALA A 33 25.57 -0.64 12.16
N GLN A 34 25.62 -1.95 11.84
CA GLN A 34 25.66 -2.38 10.44
C GLN A 34 24.27 -2.33 9.77
N ARG A 35 23.19 -2.76 10.46
CA ARG A 35 21.83 -2.87 9.90
C ARG A 35 21.16 -1.50 9.70
N VAL A 36 21.52 -0.52 10.53
CA VAL A 36 21.09 0.87 10.36
C VAL A 36 21.40 1.41 8.96
N LYS A 37 22.49 0.96 8.32
CA LYS A 37 22.88 1.38 6.96
C LYS A 37 21.91 0.96 5.85
N SER A 38 20.95 0.08 6.17
CA SER A 38 19.87 -0.28 5.23
C SER A 38 18.66 0.65 5.33
N CYS A 39 18.57 1.45 6.40
CA CYS A 39 17.42 2.30 6.71
C CYS A 39 17.67 3.73 6.25
N VAL A 40 16.63 4.39 5.80
CA VAL A 40 16.63 5.79 5.38
C VAL A 40 15.32 6.45 5.75
N THR A 41 15.32 7.79 5.76
CA THR A 41 14.07 8.55 5.69
C THR A 41 13.96 9.17 4.32
N VAL A 42 12.77 9.10 3.73
CA VAL A 42 12.43 9.75 2.46
C VAL A 42 11.46 10.88 2.74
N GLU A 43 11.83 12.08 2.35
CA GLU A 43 10.98 13.27 2.39
C GLU A 43 10.58 13.64 0.96
N PHE A 44 9.33 14.00 0.77
CA PHE A 44 8.82 14.54 -0.47
C PHE A 44 7.72 15.57 -0.18
N LEU A 45 7.38 16.39 -1.18
CA LEU A 45 6.31 17.35 -1.08
C LEU A 45 5.08 16.82 -1.79
N VAL A 46 3.92 16.96 -1.17
CA VAL A 46 2.62 16.83 -1.83
C VAL A 46 2.12 18.23 -2.16
N GLU A 47 2.08 18.57 -3.45
CA GLU A 47 1.63 19.85 -3.94
C GLU A 47 0.11 19.84 -4.12
N ASN A 48 -0.57 20.58 -3.27
CA ASN A 48 -2.00 20.82 -3.34
C ASN A 48 -2.29 22.19 -3.95
N GLU A 49 -3.55 22.54 -4.12
CA GLU A 49 -4.00 23.81 -4.69
C GLU A 49 -3.59 25.04 -3.85
N LEU A 50 -3.39 24.87 -2.55
CA LEU A 50 -3.12 25.95 -1.63
C LEU A 50 -1.70 25.95 -1.07
N ASP A 51 -1.10 24.78 -0.95
CA ASP A 51 0.16 24.61 -0.24
C ASP A 51 0.99 23.44 -0.78
N ARG A 52 2.19 23.31 -0.22
CA ARG A 52 3.08 22.17 -0.39
C ARG A 52 3.33 21.55 0.96
N GLN A 53 2.78 20.38 1.18
CA GLN A 53 2.90 19.67 2.45
C GLN A 53 4.10 18.73 2.41
N PRO A 54 5.09 18.87 3.31
CA PRO A 54 6.18 17.91 3.44
C PRO A 54 5.66 16.63 4.10
N VAL A 55 6.04 15.50 3.53
CA VAL A 55 5.77 14.16 4.04
C VAL A 55 7.10 13.48 4.26
N SER A 56 7.33 12.96 5.47
CA SER A 56 8.51 12.15 5.82
C SER A 56 8.07 10.72 6.10
N VAL A 57 8.75 9.76 5.45
CA VAL A 57 8.42 8.34 5.55
C VAL A 57 9.70 7.53 5.69
N LEU A 58 9.66 6.51 6.54
CA LEU A 58 10.76 5.57 6.68
C LEU A 58 10.82 4.64 5.46
N GLY A 59 12.02 4.27 5.06
CA GLY A 59 12.26 3.40 3.93
C GLY A 59 13.48 2.51 4.10
N VAL A 60 13.56 1.48 3.27
CA VAL A 60 14.64 0.50 3.32
C VAL A 60 15.26 0.29 1.95
N CYS A 61 16.58 0.28 1.88
CA CYS A 61 17.35 -0.03 0.68
C CYS A 61 17.27 -1.52 0.36
N ILE A 62 16.96 -1.87 -0.90
CA ILE A 62 16.75 -3.27 -1.34
C ILE A 62 17.79 -3.78 -2.31
N ASP A 63 18.52 -2.89 -2.99
CA ASP A 63 19.55 -3.26 -3.97
C ASP A 63 20.74 -2.28 -3.99
N THR A 64 21.77 -2.66 -4.71
CA THR A 64 22.99 -1.84 -4.89
C THR A 64 22.81 -0.64 -5.81
N ASN A 65 21.67 -0.55 -6.53
CA ASN A 65 21.31 0.62 -7.34
C ASN A 65 20.70 1.74 -6.51
N GLY A 66 20.57 1.54 -5.19
CA GLY A 66 19.96 2.50 -4.28
C GLY A 66 18.45 2.56 -4.40
N THR A 67 17.80 1.46 -4.81
CA THR A 67 16.37 1.34 -4.80
C THR A 67 15.87 1.18 -3.36
N ILE A 68 14.89 1.99 -2.98
CA ILE A 68 14.32 2.08 -1.63
C ILE A 68 12.84 1.73 -1.73
N ILE A 69 12.36 0.89 -0.82
CA ILE A 69 10.94 0.61 -0.61
C ILE A 69 10.40 1.52 0.49
N LEU A 70 9.23 2.10 0.25
CA LEU A 70 8.41 2.80 1.24
C LEU A 70 7.11 1.99 1.49
N PRO A 71 6.52 2.10 2.69
CA PRO A 71 5.25 1.45 3.00
C PRO A 71 4.11 1.85 2.06
N ALA A 72 3.11 1.00 1.91
CA ALA A 72 1.91 1.26 1.09
C ALA A 72 1.15 2.54 1.49
N THR A 73 1.22 2.92 2.76
CA THR A 73 0.55 4.12 3.30
C THR A 73 1.35 5.40 3.14
N ALA A 74 2.57 5.33 2.59
CA ALA A 74 3.45 6.48 2.39
C ALA A 74 2.80 7.60 1.55
N ILE A 75 2.00 7.22 0.56
CA ILE A 75 1.31 8.14 -0.34
C ILE A 75 -0.16 7.79 -0.36
N GLY A 76 -1.02 8.78 -0.06
CA GLY A 76 -2.47 8.58 -0.05
C GLY A 76 -3.01 8.15 -1.42
N ALA A 77 -4.00 7.25 -1.42
CA ALA A 77 -4.55 6.64 -2.64
C ALA A 77 -5.13 7.65 -3.67
N ARG A 78 -5.46 8.86 -3.23
CA ARG A 78 -5.99 9.93 -4.09
C ARG A 78 -4.92 10.90 -4.60
N VAL A 79 -3.69 10.81 -4.08
CA VAL A 79 -2.60 11.72 -4.46
C VAL A 79 -2.08 11.31 -5.83
N SER A 80 -2.20 12.23 -6.79
CA SER A 80 -1.67 12.03 -8.13
C SER A 80 -0.15 12.07 -8.13
N VAL A 81 0.48 11.27 -8.98
CA VAL A 81 1.94 11.32 -9.20
C VAL A 81 2.40 12.74 -9.57
N ARG A 82 1.56 13.52 -10.27
CA ARG A 82 1.85 14.91 -10.63
C ARG A 82 1.96 15.86 -9.43
N GLN A 83 1.35 15.50 -8.30
CA GLN A 83 1.40 16.28 -7.05
C GLN A 83 2.65 15.95 -6.22
N LEU A 84 3.35 14.86 -6.53
CA LEU A 84 4.55 14.44 -5.81
C LEU A 84 5.77 15.21 -6.34
N LYS A 85 6.49 15.90 -5.44
CA LYS A 85 7.63 16.75 -5.80
C LYS A 85 8.81 16.53 -4.85
N ASP A 86 9.98 16.87 -5.33
CA ASP A 86 11.20 17.09 -4.53
C ASP A 86 11.56 15.94 -3.59
N PHE A 87 11.58 14.69 -4.12
CA PHE A 87 12.00 13.54 -3.33
C PHE A 87 13.44 13.68 -2.85
N LYS A 88 13.63 13.49 -1.55
CA LYS A 88 14.91 13.53 -0.85
C LYS A 88 15.10 12.32 0.03
N VAL A 89 16.32 11.84 0.12
CA VAL A 89 16.72 10.76 1.02
C VAL A 89 17.65 11.32 2.07
N TYR A 90 17.42 10.94 3.32
CA TYR A 90 18.30 11.23 4.46
C TYR A 90 18.83 9.92 5.04
N LEU A 91 20.14 9.93 5.32
CA LEU A 91 20.78 8.83 6.05
C LEU A 91 20.57 9.01 7.56
N PRO A 92 20.56 7.94 8.34
CA PRO A 92 20.52 8.02 9.80
C PRO A 92 21.68 8.88 10.35
N ASP A 93 21.44 9.63 11.41
CA ASP A 93 22.36 10.59 12.03
C ASP A 93 22.88 11.69 11.07
N SER A 94 22.04 12.10 10.09
CA SER A 94 22.46 13.09 9.11
C SER A 94 21.32 14.00 8.66
N ALA A 95 21.49 15.31 8.80
CA ALA A 95 20.61 16.33 8.23
C ALA A 95 20.85 16.55 6.72
N THR A 96 21.82 15.87 6.09
CA THR A 96 22.15 16.08 4.68
C THR A 96 21.10 15.45 3.78
N ALA A 97 20.46 16.28 2.97
CA ALA A 97 19.49 15.87 1.98
C ALA A 97 20.16 15.43 0.67
N TYR A 98 19.73 14.31 0.12
CA TYR A 98 20.17 13.78 -1.16
C TYR A 98 18.95 13.63 -2.09
N GLY A 99 19.13 13.93 -3.37
CA GLY A 99 18.05 13.80 -4.35
C GLY A 99 17.63 12.35 -4.54
N ALA A 100 16.35 12.17 -4.95
CA ALA A 100 15.82 10.87 -5.29
C ALA A 100 14.75 10.97 -6.38
N GLU A 101 14.50 9.84 -7.06
CA GLU A 101 13.49 9.68 -8.11
C GLU A 101 12.39 8.75 -7.64
N TYR A 102 11.14 9.16 -7.79
CA TYR A 102 9.99 8.27 -7.55
C TYR A 102 9.78 7.34 -8.75
N LEU A 103 9.76 6.03 -8.50
CA LEU A 103 9.65 5.01 -9.54
C LEU A 103 8.21 4.51 -9.74
N GLY A 104 7.36 4.65 -8.73
CA GLY A 104 5.96 4.18 -8.78
C GLY A 104 5.56 3.31 -7.60
N GLN A 105 4.33 2.78 -7.67
CA GLN A 105 3.76 1.86 -6.70
C GLN A 105 3.49 0.49 -7.34
N ASP A 106 3.91 -0.59 -6.70
CA ASP A 106 3.52 -1.95 -7.10
C ASP A 106 2.13 -2.30 -6.53
N VAL A 107 1.23 -2.79 -7.38
CA VAL A 107 -0.17 -3.07 -7.01
C VAL A 107 -0.29 -4.22 -6.00
N LEU A 108 0.50 -5.27 -6.15
CA LEU A 108 0.40 -6.47 -5.31
C LEU A 108 0.86 -6.21 -3.87
N THR A 109 1.98 -5.51 -3.71
CA THR A 109 2.55 -5.22 -2.40
C THR A 109 2.05 -3.90 -1.81
N GLY A 110 1.55 -3.01 -2.67
CA GLY A 110 1.25 -1.64 -2.30
C GLY A 110 2.50 -0.77 -2.07
N TRP A 111 3.71 -1.34 -2.13
CA TRP A 111 4.93 -0.61 -1.85
C TRP A 111 5.19 0.48 -2.88
N HIS A 112 5.69 1.62 -2.39
CA HIS A 112 6.22 2.66 -3.25
C HIS A 112 7.73 2.50 -3.39
N PHE A 113 8.23 2.78 -4.58
CA PHE A 113 9.65 2.64 -4.93
C PHE A 113 10.26 3.99 -5.25
N VAL A 114 11.44 4.23 -4.68
CA VAL A 114 12.23 5.45 -4.87
C VAL A 114 13.68 5.05 -5.16
N ARG A 115 14.37 5.78 -6.02
CA ARG A 115 15.78 5.57 -6.31
C ARG A 115 16.61 6.72 -5.79
N ALA A 116 17.56 6.45 -4.91
CA ALA A 116 18.49 7.42 -4.40
C ALA A 116 19.49 7.86 -5.48
N GLU A 117 19.95 9.11 -5.41
CA GLU A 117 21.02 9.61 -6.28
C GLU A 117 22.32 8.80 -6.11
N GLU A 118 23.14 8.75 -7.17
CA GLU A 118 24.29 7.87 -7.26
C GLU A 118 25.33 8.06 -6.12
N LYS A 119 25.55 9.31 -5.72
CA LYS A 119 26.61 9.65 -4.76
C LYS A 119 26.44 9.04 -3.37
N ILE A 120 25.20 8.60 -2.98
CA ILE A 120 24.97 7.97 -1.66
C ILE A 120 24.84 6.46 -1.73
N ARG A 121 24.71 5.86 -2.93
CA ARG A 121 24.44 4.42 -3.08
C ARG A 121 25.49 3.55 -2.39
N ALA A 122 26.74 3.97 -2.40
CA ALA A 122 27.85 3.25 -1.75
C ALA A 122 27.75 3.25 -0.21
N GLN A 123 26.94 4.14 0.39
CA GLN A 123 26.72 4.22 1.84
C GLN A 123 25.52 3.37 2.27
N LEU A 124 24.66 2.98 1.32
CA LEU A 124 23.49 2.16 1.55
C LEU A 124 23.84 0.67 1.48
N VAL A 125 23.32 -0.11 2.40
CA VAL A 125 23.48 -1.55 2.40
C VAL A 125 22.11 -2.18 2.13
N PRO A 126 21.93 -2.96 1.05
CA PRO A 126 20.68 -3.64 0.79
C PRO A 126 20.28 -4.58 1.92
N ILE A 127 18.99 -4.63 2.28
CA ILE A 127 18.52 -5.58 3.31
C ILE A 127 18.79 -7.04 2.93
N THR A 128 18.91 -7.33 1.63
CA THR A 128 19.26 -8.68 1.14
C THR A 128 20.62 -9.16 1.63
N ALA A 129 21.55 -8.24 2.00
CA ALA A 129 22.82 -8.58 2.62
C ALA A 129 22.67 -9.24 4.00
N TRP A 130 21.53 -9.08 4.63
CA TRP A 130 21.24 -9.63 5.96
C TRP A 130 20.42 -10.91 5.91
N VAL A 131 20.12 -11.42 4.72
CA VAL A 131 19.48 -12.73 4.53
C VAL A 131 20.51 -13.83 4.72
N VAL A 132 20.37 -14.63 5.76
CA VAL A 132 21.23 -15.77 6.02
C VAL A 132 20.50 -17.03 5.54
N PRO A 133 21.05 -17.77 4.55
CA PRO A 133 20.43 -19.00 4.07
C PRO A 133 20.23 -20.02 5.22
N GLY A 134 19.05 -20.63 5.24
CA GLY A 134 18.71 -21.60 6.31
C GLY A 134 18.27 -20.97 7.63
N THR A 135 18.16 -19.63 7.71
CA THR A 135 17.56 -19.00 8.90
C THR A 135 16.11 -19.49 9.05
N PRO A 136 15.76 -20.09 10.20
CA PRO A 136 14.39 -20.51 10.45
C PRO A 136 13.47 -19.30 10.58
N GLU A 137 12.24 -19.46 10.15
CA GLU A 137 11.22 -18.42 10.40
C GLU A 137 10.99 -18.27 11.91
N PRO A 138 10.69 -17.04 12.37
CA PRO A 138 10.37 -16.79 13.77
C PRO A 138 9.18 -17.63 14.24
N ARG A 139 9.28 -18.15 15.44
CA ARG A 139 8.22 -18.89 16.14
C ARG A 139 7.70 -18.07 17.30
N LEU A 140 6.58 -18.48 17.87
CA LEU A 140 6.05 -17.87 19.10
C LEU A 140 7.13 -17.83 20.19
N ALA A 141 7.22 -16.71 20.89
CA ALA A 141 8.18 -16.39 21.93
C ALA A 141 9.64 -16.16 21.45
N ASP A 142 9.97 -16.35 20.17
CA ASP A 142 11.28 -16.01 19.65
C ASP A 142 11.54 -14.50 19.79
N GLN A 143 12.79 -14.14 20.10
CA GLN A 143 13.22 -12.76 20.21
C GLN A 143 13.43 -12.16 18.82
N VAL A 144 12.88 -10.97 18.60
CA VAL A 144 13.06 -10.17 17.41
C VAL A 144 13.45 -8.75 17.79
N TRP A 145 14.17 -8.06 16.92
CA TRP A 145 14.56 -6.67 17.11
C TRP A 145 14.56 -5.92 15.79
N GLY A 146 14.53 -4.60 15.85
CA GLY A 146 14.53 -3.75 14.70
C GLY A 146 15.03 -2.34 15.04
N ILE A 147 14.80 -1.43 14.12
CA ILE A 147 15.33 -0.09 14.10
C ILE A 147 14.16 0.89 14.04
N GLY A 148 14.22 1.95 14.83
CA GLY A 148 13.42 3.15 14.66
C GLY A 148 14.33 4.31 14.26
N LEU A 149 13.78 5.32 13.57
CA LEU A 149 14.46 6.57 13.28
C LEU A 149 13.64 7.72 13.87
N ARG A 150 14.29 8.64 14.57
CA ARG A 150 13.67 9.85 15.08
C ARG A 150 13.31 10.83 13.95
N GLY A 151 12.61 11.89 14.27
CA GLY A 151 12.25 12.93 13.33
C GLY A 151 13.43 13.75 12.82
N LYS A 152 13.13 14.64 11.88
CA LYS A 152 14.11 15.53 11.24
C LYS A 152 14.78 16.49 12.24
N ASP A 153 14.10 16.89 13.28
CA ASP A 153 14.59 17.72 14.37
C ASP A 153 15.66 17.05 15.24
N GLU A 154 15.76 15.71 15.15
CA GLU A 154 16.80 14.90 15.79
C GLU A 154 17.75 14.24 14.75
N ASP A 155 17.89 14.81 13.55
CA ASP A 155 18.77 14.33 12.46
C ASP A 155 18.53 12.86 12.08
N PHE A 156 17.27 12.38 12.21
CA PHE A 156 16.91 10.98 11.93
C PHE A 156 17.73 9.98 12.73
N ARG A 157 18.03 10.32 13.98
CA ARG A 157 18.84 9.49 14.88
C ARG A 157 18.23 8.10 15.05
N PRO A 158 19.00 7.02 14.79
CA PRO A 158 18.51 5.66 14.92
C PRO A 158 18.42 5.25 16.40
N TYR A 159 17.41 4.45 16.72
CA TYR A 159 17.26 3.84 18.03
C TYR A 159 16.86 2.37 17.92
N PHE A 160 17.16 1.61 18.95
CA PHE A 160 17.01 0.17 19.01
C PHE A 160 15.67 -0.21 19.65
N LEU A 161 14.95 -1.14 18.98
CA LEU A 161 13.72 -1.74 19.48
C LEU A 161 13.87 -3.25 19.57
N MET A 162 13.31 -3.87 20.59
CA MET A 162 13.36 -5.32 20.77
C MET A 162 12.09 -5.84 21.41
N SER A 163 11.59 -6.96 20.89
CA SER A 163 10.38 -7.60 21.36
C SER A 163 10.44 -9.11 21.22
N ARG A 164 9.31 -9.79 21.47
CA ARG A 164 9.11 -11.21 21.21
C ARG A 164 7.89 -11.44 20.35
N VAL A 165 7.92 -12.43 19.48
CA VAL A 165 6.77 -12.82 18.68
C VAL A 165 5.67 -13.34 19.62
N GLY A 166 4.56 -12.60 19.69
CA GLY A 166 3.40 -12.92 20.54
C GLY A 166 2.33 -13.71 19.81
N LEU A 167 2.18 -13.47 18.49
CA LEU A 167 1.19 -14.14 17.64
C LEU A 167 1.74 -14.30 16.22
N ILE A 168 1.32 -15.33 15.53
CA ILE A 168 1.61 -15.52 14.09
C ILE A 168 0.30 -15.79 13.38
N GLU A 169 -0.03 -14.92 12.40
CA GLU A 169 -1.12 -15.11 11.46
C GLU A 169 -0.56 -15.70 10.16
N ALA A 170 -1.20 -16.78 9.69
CA ALA A 170 -0.67 -17.50 8.53
C ALA A 170 -1.24 -17.03 7.20
N MET A 171 -2.42 -16.42 7.20
CA MET A 171 -3.15 -16.07 6.00
C MET A 171 -3.88 -14.73 6.16
N PRO A 172 -4.10 -13.95 5.09
CA PRO A 172 -3.69 -14.20 3.69
C PRO A 172 -2.19 -14.05 3.45
N GLN A 173 -1.46 -13.42 4.36
CA GLN A 173 -0.01 -13.27 4.37
C GLN A 173 0.52 -13.69 5.74
N GLN A 174 1.67 -14.33 5.74
CA GLN A 174 2.28 -14.69 7.00
C GLN A 174 2.83 -13.45 7.71
N THR A 175 2.22 -13.16 8.84
CA THR A 175 2.45 -11.93 9.61
C THR A 175 2.81 -12.30 11.05
N GLY A 176 3.87 -11.72 11.57
CA GLY A 176 4.24 -11.77 12.98
C GLY A 176 3.70 -10.55 13.71
N ILE A 177 3.12 -10.79 14.88
CA ILE A 177 2.71 -9.73 15.82
C ILE A 177 3.60 -9.86 17.05
N ALA A 178 4.41 -8.85 17.29
CA ALA A 178 5.28 -8.77 18.44
C ALA A 178 4.51 -8.30 19.69
N ALA A 179 4.99 -8.63 20.87
CA ALA A 179 4.35 -8.28 22.13
C ALA A 179 4.38 -6.77 22.44
N THR A 180 5.36 -6.08 21.87
CA THR A 180 5.52 -4.61 21.91
C THR A 180 6.02 -4.16 20.54
N GLU A 181 6.21 -2.87 20.33
CA GLU A 181 6.79 -2.30 19.13
C GLU A 181 8.18 -2.89 18.84
N VAL A 182 8.47 -3.15 17.58
CA VAL A 182 9.69 -3.86 17.16
C VAL A 182 10.51 -3.12 16.11
N ALA A 183 9.91 -2.26 15.30
CA ALA A 183 10.62 -1.45 14.30
C ALA A 183 9.75 -0.28 13.85
N GLY A 184 10.37 0.73 13.21
CA GLY A 184 9.62 1.74 12.48
C GLY A 184 8.89 1.12 11.27
N PRO A 185 7.73 1.68 10.86
CA PRO A 185 6.97 1.18 9.72
C PRO A 185 7.81 1.11 8.44
N GLY A 186 7.78 -0.02 7.74
CA GLY A 186 8.59 -0.26 6.54
C GLY A 186 10.05 -0.65 6.81
N LEU A 187 10.53 -0.62 8.05
CA LEU A 187 11.90 -0.96 8.40
C LEU A 187 12.08 -2.47 8.69
N PRO A 188 13.34 -2.98 8.60
CA PRO A 188 13.61 -4.39 8.73
C PRO A 188 13.51 -4.89 10.18
N VAL A 189 13.05 -6.12 10.31
CA VAL A 189 13.01 -6.87 11.56
C VAL A 189 14.01 -8.02 11.48
N PHE A 190 14.79 -8.21 12.55
CA PHE A 190 15.87 -9.19 12.64
C PHE A 190 15.62 -10.18 13.78
N ASN A 191 16.19 -11.38 13.65
CA ASN A 191 16.26 -12.31 14.74
C ASN A 191 17.41 -11.96 15.72
N ARG A 192 17.57 -12.75 16.77
CA ARG A 192 18.63 -12.57 17.77
C ARG A 192 20.03 -12.47 17.17
N ASP A 193 20.32 -13.20 16.09
CA ASP A 193 21.63 -13.29 15.47
C ASP A 193 21.83 -12.22 14.38
N GLY A 194 20.87 -11.32 14.21
CA GLY A 194 20.89 -10.23 13.24
C GLY A 194 20.61 -10.64 11.80
N ALA A 195 20.04 -11.83 11.58
CA ALA A 195 19.53 -12.21 10.29
C ALA A 195 18.15 -11.57 10.06
N LEU A 196 17.89 -11.09 8.84
CA LEU A 196 16.62 -10.52 8.43
C LEU A 196 15.53 -11.60 8.55
N VAL A 197 14.40 -11.26 9.17
CA VAL A 197 13.23 -12.13 9.29
C VAL A 197 11.95 -11.52 8.74
N GLY A 198 11.93 -10.23 8.45
CA GLY A 198 10.78 -9.56 7.86
C GLY A 198 10.91 -8.06 7.74
N LEU A 199 9.81 -7.41 7.31
CA LEU A 199 9.64 -5.96 7.28
C LEU A 199 8.44 -5.56 8.14
N ALA A 200 8.60 -4.54 8.98
CA ALA A 200 7.51 -3.97 9.75
C ALA A 200 6.44 -3.40 8.81
N LEU A 201 5.19 -3.66 9.12
CA LEU A 201 4.06 -3.01 8.48
C LEU A 201 3.77 -1.70 9.18
N ASN A 202 2.98 -0.84 8.57
CA ASN A 202 2.33 0.21 9.32
C ASN A 202 1.49 -0.46 10.42
N SER A 203 1.49 0.09 11.62
CA SER A 203 0.56 -0.32 12.63
C SER A 203 -0.84 -0.09 12.05
N PHE A 204 -1.52 -1.17 11.68
CA PHE A 204 -2.94 -1.09 11.40
C PHE A 204 -3.55 -0.62 12.71
N GLY A 205 -3.99 0.64 12.77
CA GLY A 205 -4.61 1.28 13.90
C GLY A 205 -5.39 0.38 14.85
N GLN A 206 -4.73 -0.58 15.44
CA GLN A 206 -5.16 -1.15 16.70
C GLN A 206 -4.97 0.00 17.67
N ASN A 207 -5.99 0.84 17.75
CA ASN A 207 -6.15 1.77 18.82
C ASN A 207 -6.13 0.97 20.11
N TYR A 208 -4.96 0.81 20.70
CA TYR A 208 -4.87 0.27 22.05
C TYR A 208 -5.54 1.30 22.95
N LEU A 209 -6.77 1.02 23.33
CA LEU A 209 -7.45 1.73 24.39
C LEU A 209 -6.73 1.42 25.71
N MET A 210 -5.74 2.23 26.05
CA MET A 210 -5.12 2.18 27.38
C MET A 210 -6.04 2.89 28.35
N PHE A 211 -6.69 2.12 29.23
CA PHE A 211 -7.44 2.68 30.35
C PHE A 211 -6.46 3.12 31.45
N SER A 212 -6.27 4.42 31.60
CA SER A 212 -5.58 4.96 32.77
C SER A 212 -6.47 4.81 34.01
N ARG A 213 -6.01 4.08 35.01
CA ARG A 213 -6.68 3.99 36.31
C ARG A 213 -6.74 5.35 37.06
N ARG A 214 -5.96 6.34 36.64
CA ARG A 214 -5.84 7.65 37.33
C ARG A 214 -6.83 8.70 36.85
N GLU A 215 -7.38 8.58 35.68
CA GLU A 215 -8.27 9.61 35.12
C GLU A 215 -9.69 9.05 34.86
N ARG A 216 -10.43 8.78 35.94
CA ARG A 216 -11.88 8.54 35.95
C ARG A 216 -12.46 7.74 34.75
N GLY A 217 -11.74 6.71 34.27
CA GLY A 217 -12.29 5.82 33.25
C GLY A 217 -12.41 6.40 31.83
N GLN A 218 -11.81 7.54 31.54
CA GLN A 218 -11.73 8.05 30.17
C GLN A 218 -10.66 7.28 29.40
N PRO A 219 -10.99 6.68 28.24
CA PRO A 219 -9.99 6.00 27.43
C PRO A 219 -9.02 7.04 26.83
N VAL A 220 -7.73 6.87 27.08
CA VAL A 220 -6.68 7.61 26.38
C VAL A 220 -6.17 6.74 25.26
N VAL A 221 -6.36 7.17 24.02
CA VAL A 221 -5.78 6.51 22.85
C VAL A 221 -4.35 7.02 22.69
N LEU A 222 -3.36 6.18 23.02
CA LEU A 222 -1.97 6.43 22.68
C LEU A 222 -1.70 5.67 21.38
N VAL A 223 -1.59 6.39 20.28
CA VAL A 223 -1.12 5.85 19.00
C VAL A 223 0.31 6.34 18.85
N ASP A 224 1.28 5.44 19.00
CA ASP A 224 2.63 5.70 18.51
C ASP A 224 2.64 5.38 17.02
N VAL A 225 2.55 6.43 16.20
CA VAL A 225 2.57 6.29 14.72
C VAL A 225 3.98 6.06 14.18
N GLU A 226 5.00 6.20 15.03
CA GLU A 226 6.41 6.09 14.64
C GLU A 226 6.93 4.65 14.73
N GLU A 227 6.19 3.75 15.39
CA GLU A 227 6.64 2.38 15.65
C GLU A 227 5.55 1.35 15.33
N SER A 228 5.96 0.13 14.99
CA SER A 228 5.05 -0.98 14.68
C SER A 228 5.41 -2.23 15.46
N SER A 229 4.37 -2.94 15.91
CA SER A 229 4.48 -4.29 16.47
C SER A 229 4.18 -5.39 15.44
N VAL A 230 3.81 -5.05 14.21
CA VAL A 230 3.38 -5.99 13.17
C VAL A 230 4.41 -6.03 12.04
N PHE A 231 4.77 -7.21 11.58
CA PHE A 231 5.72 -7.37 10.48
C PHE A 231 5.38 -8.55 9.57
N LEU A 232 5.65 -8.38 8.26
CA LEU A 232 5.59 -9.46 7.28
C LEU A 232 6.83 -10.34 7.41
N PHE A 233 6.68 -11.65 7.29
CA PHE A 233 7.81 -12.57 7.26
C PHE A 233 8.55 -12.51 5.91
N ASN A 234 9.82 -12.94 5.90
CA ASN A 234 10.66 -12.94 4.70
C ASN A 234 10.04 -13.62 3.48
N ARG A 235 9.24 -14.68 3.68
CA ARG A 235 8.53 -15.34 2.58
C ARG A 235 7.52 -14.45 1.86
N GLU A 236 7.00 -13.45 2.57
CA GLU A 236 6.08 -12.43 2.03
C GLU A 236 6.79 -11.18 1.54
N VAL A 237 8.10 -11.08 1.75
CA VAL A 237 8.90 -9.90 1.40
C VAL A 237 9.85 -10.20 0.25
N LEU A 238 10.74 -11.19 0.42
CA LEU A 238 11.88 -11.41 -0.47
C LEU A 238 11.49 -11.70 -1.93
N PRO A 239 10.43 -12.49 -2.22
CA PRO A 239 10.03 -12.75 -3.61
C PRO A 239 9.54 -11.51 -4.36
N TYR A 240 9.16 -10.46 -3.64
CA TYR A 240 8.53 -9.27 -4.21
C TYR A 240 9.44 -8.04 -4.28
N LEU A 241 10.68 -8.11 -3.75
CA LEU A 241 11.62 -6.98 -3.78
C LEU A 241 11.92 -6.51 -5.21
N GLY A 242 11.91 -7.42 -6.18
CA GLY A 242 12.16 -7.11 -7.59
C GLY A 242 10.98 -6.52 -8.37
N ARG A 243 9.82 -6.31 -7.74
CA ARG A 243 8.62 -5.77 -8.40
C ARG A 243 8.66 -4.25 -8.57
N VAL A 244 9.80 -3.72 -8.93
CA VAL A 244 9.94 -2.28 -9.20
C VAL A 244 9.10 -1.91 -10.42
N PRO A 245 8.19 -0.94 -10.32
CA PRO A 245 7.37 -0.50 -11.45
C PRO A 245 8.22 0.00 -12.62
N LYS A 246 7.73 -0.21 -13.85
CA LYS A 246 8.41 0.27 -15.07
C LYS A 246 8.29 1.79 -15.22
N ASP A 247 7.22 2.36 -14.69
CA ASP A 247 6.97 3.79 -14.67
C ASP A 247 6.18 4.19 -13.41
N SER A 248 6.08 5.48 -13.17
CA SER A 248 5.43 6.02 -11.98
C SER A 248 3.91 5.89 -11.95
N SER A 249 3.26 5.48 -13.06
CA SER A 249 1.82 5.25 -13.09
C SER A 249 1.41 3.99 -12.33
N GLY A 250 2.32 3.02 -12.20
CA GLY A 250 2.07 1.73 -11.56
C GLY A 250 1.23 0.77 -12.40
N ARG A 251 0.99 1.10 -13.68
CA ARG A 251 0.26 0.21 -14.62
C ARG A 251 1.18 -0.84 -15.25
N PRO A 252 0.61 -1.98 -15.73
CA PRO A 252 -0.83 -2.31 -15.81
C PRO A 252 -1.42 -2.83 -14.49
N LEU A 253 -2.73 -2.62 -14.29
CA LEU A 253 -3.49 -3.11 -13.13
C LEU A 253 -4.48 -4.19 -13.58
N PRO A 254 -4.42 -5.44 -13.07
CA PRO A 254 -5.37 -6.48 -13.44
C PRO A 254 -6.75 -6.18 -12.86
N TRP A 255 -7.80 -6.40 -13.64
CA TRP A 255 -9.17 -6.09 -13.25
C TRP A 255 -10.12 -7.24 -13.55
N LEU A 256 -10.94 -7.58 -12.55
CA LEU A 256 -12.02 -8.56 -12.66
C LEU A 256 -13.37 -7.84 -12.95
N GLY A 257 -13.69 -6.81 -12.19
CA GLY A 257 -14.96 -6.10 -12.30
C GLY A 257 -16.13 -6.76 -11.58
N ALA A 258 -15.86 -7.58 -10.56
CA ALA A 258 -16.82 -8.00 -9.55
C ALA A 258 -16.75 -7.03 -8.37
N PHE A 259 -17.89 -6.61 -7.84
CA PHE A 259 -17.99 -5.62 -6.78
C PHE A 259 -18.78 -6.15 -5.58
N GLY A 260 -18.44 -5.67 -4.37
CA GLY A 260 -19.12 -6.06 -3.14
C GLY A 260 -18.99 -7.56 -2.85
N LEU A 261 -17.77 -8.09 -2.93
CA LEU A 261 -17.49 -9.48 -2.55
C LEU A 261 -17.61 -9.63 -1.03
N GLU A 262 -18.46 -10.55 -0.60
CA GLU A 262 -18.69 -10.83 0.82
C GLU A 262 -18.56 -12.33 1.11
N PRO A 263 -17.98 -12.70 2.26
CA PRO A 263 -17.93 -14.08 2.69
C PRO A 263 -19.35 -14.64 2.86
N VAL A 264 -19.57 -15.87 2.43
CA VAL A 264 -20.84 -16.57 2.66
C VAL A 264 -21.04 -16.77 4.16
N ALA A 265 -22.23 -16.40 4.66
CA ALA A 265 -22.58 -16.58 6.07
C ALA A 265 -22.51 -18.07 6.49
N PRO A 266 -22.08 -18.39 7.72
CA PRO A 266 -21.85 -19.77 8.18
C PRO A 266 -23.06 -20.71 8.00
N ASP A 267 -24.27 -20.22 8.27
CA ASP A 267 -25.49 -21.00 8.12
C ASP A 267 -25.80 -21.33 6.65
N VAL A 268 -25.53 -20.37 5.75
CA VAL A 268 -25.66 -20.56 4.29
C VAL A 268 -24.57 -21.52 3.79
N ALA A 269 -23.33 -21.38 4.25
CA ALA A 269 -22.24 -22.29 3.91
C ALA A 269 -22.55 -23.73 4.31
N LYS A 270 -23.14 -23.93 5.50
CA LYS A 270 -23.62 -25.24 5.96
C LYS A 270 -24.73 -25.81 5.08
N PHE A 271 -25.72 -24.99 4.74
CA PHE A 271 -26.79 -25.40 3.84
C PHE A 271 -26.27 -25.82 2.46
N LEU A 272 -25.25 -25.13 1.95
CA LEU A 272 -24.63 -25.39 0.65
C LEU A 272 -23.53 -26.45 0.72
N GLN A 273 -23.29 -27.08 1.87
CA GLN A 273 -22.23 -28.09 2.11
C GLN A 273 -20.81 -27.56 1.84
N LEU A 274 -20.55 -26.30 2.22
CA LEU A 274 -19.29 -25.57 2.01
C LEU A 274 -18.52 -25.36 3.34
N GLU A 275 -18.79 -26.14 4.40
CA GLU A 275 -18.19 -25.91 5.73
C GLU A 275 -16.67 -26.07 5.76
N ASN A 276 -16.10 -26.82 4.81
CA ASN A 276 -14.67 -27.11 4.75
C ASN A 276 -13.87 -26.12 3.90
N GLN A 277 -14.51 -25.13 3.29
CA GLN A 277 -13.87 -24.11 2.46
C GLN A 277 -14.52 -22.74 2.70
N SER A 278 -13.85 -21.67 2.25
CA SER A 278 -14.49 -20.37 2.13
C SER A 278 -15.25 -20.25 0.82
N ALA A 279 -16.19 -19.32 0.76
CA ALA A 279 -16.90 -18.95 -0.47
C ALA A 279 -17.26 -17.47 -0.42
N LEU A 280 -17.37 -16.83 -1.59
CA LEU A 280 -17.64 -15.40 -1.73
C LEU A 280 -18.91 -15.17 -2.54
N VAL A 281 -19.85 -14.41 -1.99
CA VAL A 281 -21.00 -13.90 -2.74
C VAL A 281 -20.57 -12.68 -3.55
N VAL A 282 -20.93 -12.65 -4.82
CA VAL A 282 -20.80 -11.48 -5.69
C VAL A 282 -22.03 -10.60 -5.52
N SER A 283 -21.88 -9.38 -4.99
CA SER A 283 -23.04 -8.47 -4.87
C SER A 283 -23.43 -7.90 -6.23
N GLU A 284 -22.44 -7.45 -7.00
CA GLU A 284 -22.67 -6.82 -8.30
C GLU A 284 -21.56 -7.16 -9.29
N VAL A 285 -21.91 -7.27 -10.57
CA VAL A 285 -20.96 -7.37 -11.68
C VAL A 285 -21.02 -6.07 -12.46
N LEU A 286 -19.87 -5.43 -12.62
CA LEU A 286 -19.77 -4.11 -13.22
C LEU A 286 -19.93 -4.17 -14.74
N GLU A 287 -20.64 -3.19 -15.29
CA GLU A 287 -20.92 -3.07 -16.74
C GLU A 287 -19.63 -2.99 -17.57
N ASN A 288 -19.59 -3.70 -18.68
CA ASN A 288 -18.44 -3.81 -19.59
C ASN A 288 -17.18 -4.48 -18.98
N SER A 289 -17.28 -5.06 -17.78
CA SER A 289 -16.17 -5.71 -17.10
C SER A 289 -15.78 -7.07 -17.71
N PRO A 290 -14.58 -7.58 -17.40
CA PRO A 290 -14.20 -8.96 -17.68
C PRO A 290 -15.14 -9.99 -17.07
N ALA A 291 -15.59 -9.77 -15.84
CA ALA A 291 -16.54 -10.64 -15.14
C ALA A 291 -17.89 -10.74 -15.90
N GLU A 292 -18.43 -9.60 -16.34
CA GLU A 292 -19.67 -9.58 -17.14
C GLU A 292 -19.48 -10.34 -18.46
N LYS A 293 -18.39 -10.10 -19.18
CA LYS A 293 -18.08 -10.77 -20.45
C LYS A 293 -17.93 -12.28 -20.31
N ALA A 294 -17.42 -12.75 -19.17
CA ALA A 294 -17.31 -14.17 -18.84
C ALA A 294 -18.63 -14.78 -18.36
N GLY A 295 -19.68 -13.97 -18.16
CA GLY A 295 -20.98 -14.43 -17.73
C GLY A 295 -21.15 -14.59 -16.21
N LEU A 296 -20.24 -14.01 -15.39
CA LEU A 296 -20.46 -13.87 -13.95
C LEU A 296 -21.66 -12.95 -13.71
N LYS A 297 -22.43 -13.23 -12.66
CA LYS A 297 -23.64 -12.47 -12.33
C LYS A 297 -23.67 -12.10 -10.84
N GLY A 298 -24.44 -11.07 -10.52
CA GLY A 298 -24.79 -10.79 -9.13
C GLY A 298 -25.45 -12.01 -8.48
N HIS A 299 -25.14 -12.24 -7.20
CA HIS A 299 -25.55 -13.39 -6.38
C HIS A 299 -24.91 -14.74 -6.75
N ASP A 300 -24.00 -14.81 -7.70
CA ASP A 300 -23.13 -15.98 -7.85
C ASP A 300 -22.29 -16.16 -6.59
N ILE A 301 -22.02 -17.40 -6.22
CA ILE A 301 -21.15 -17.72 -5.10
C ILE A 301 -19.86 -18.33 -5.66
N ILE A 302 -18.75 -17.61 -5.59
CA ILE A 302 -17.44 -18.11 -6.01
C ILE A 302 -16.97 -19.14 -4.97
N VAL A 303 -16.71 -20.36 -5.41
CA VAL A 303 -16.32 -21.49 -4.55
C VAL A 303 -14.91 -21.99 -4.84
N ASP A 304 -14.47 -21.96 -6.11
CA ASP A 304 -13.13 -22.39 -6.48
C ASP A 304 -12.43 -21.34 -7.34
N LEU A 305 -11.11 -21.30 -7.21
CA LEU A 305 -10.19 -20.51 -8.03
C LEU A 305 -9.11 -21.42 -8.60
N ASP A 306 -8.84 -21.34 -9.90
CA ASP A 306 -7.90 -22.22 -10.61
C ASP A 306 -8.16 -23.72 -10.36
N GLY A 307 -9.43 -24.13 -10.28
CA GLY A 307 -9.84 -25.50 -10.00
C GLY A 307 -9.56 -25.99 -8.57
N ARG A 308 -9.27 -25.07 -7.64
CA ARG A 308 -9.03 -25.39 -6.23
C ARG A 308 -10.04 -24.66 -5.36
N PRO A 309 -10.59 -25.33 -4.32
CA PRO A 309 -11.46 -24.69 -3.34
C PRO A 309 -10.81 -23.46 -2.71
N LEU A 310 -11.59 -22.40 -2.51
CA LEU A 310 -11.12 -21.25 -1.76
C LEU A 310 -10.72 -21.69 -0.34
N PRO A 311 -9.53 -21.27 0.16
CA PRO A 311 -9.02 -21.73 1.43
C PRO A 311 -9.92 -21.29 2.58
N ARG A 312 -10.07 -22.15 3.59
CA ARG A 312 -10.78 -21.78 4.82
C ARG A 312 -9.92 -20.80 5.62
N LEU A 313 -10.34 -19.55 5.67
CA LEU A 313 -9.61 -18.46 6.34
C LEU A 313 -10.39 -17.95 7.55
N LYS A 314 -9.65 -17.38 8.51
CA LYS A 314 -10.22 -16.66 9.65
C LYS A 314 -9.38 -15.40 9.91
N PRO A 315 -10.03 -14.25 10.18
CA PRO A 315 -11.49 -14.03 10.10
C PRO A 315 -12.03 -14.31 8.68
N ASP A 316 -13.32 -14.62 8.57
CA ASP A 316 -13.93 -15.02 7.28
C ASP A 316 -13.71 -13.95 6.19
N GLN A 317 -13.63 -12.67 6.55
CA GLN A 317 -13.33 -11.57 5.63
C GLN A 317 -11.97 -11.71 4.92
N ALA A 318 -11.02 -12.44 5.47
CA ALA A 318 -9.69 -12.64 4.87
C ALA A 318 -9.74 -13.32 3.49
N VAL A 319 -10.83 -14.03 3.16
CA VAL A 319 -11.00 -14.64 1.83
C VAL A 319 -11.19 -13.62 0.71
N VAL A 320 -11.75 -12.45 1.01
CA VAL A 320 -11.85 -11.32 0.04
C VAL A 320 -10.45 -10.87 -0.35
N THR A 321 -9.64 -10.53 0.66
CA THR A 321 -8.23 -10.13 0.44
C THR A 321 -7.41 -11.22 -0.24
N TYR A 322 -7.70 -12.50 0.06
CA TYR A 322 -7.05 -13.62 -0.64
C TYR A 322 -7.35 -13.60 -2.14
N LEU A 323 -8.64 -13.44 -2.54
CA LEU A 323 -9.01 -13.40 -3.96
C LEU A 323 -8.42 -12.15 -4.64
N GLU A 324 -8.49 -10.98 -4.01
CA GLU A 324 -7.88 -9.75 -4.52
C GLU A 324 -6.38 -9.93 -4.79
N ARG A 325 -5.63 -10.51 -3.85
CA ARG A 325 -4.19 -10.80 -4.04
C ARG A 325 -3.93 -11.80 -5.16
N GLU A 326 -4.80 -12.79 -5.35
CA GLU A 326 -4.66 -13.74 -6.46
C GLU A 326 -4.91 -13.06 -7.82
N ILE A 327 -5.77 -12.04 -7.87
CA ILE A 327 -5.94 -11.17 -9.04
C ILE A 327 -4.69 -10.31 -9.24
N ASP A 328 -4.21 -9.62 -8.20
CA ASP A 328 -3.06 -8.71 -8.26
C ASP A 328 -1.73 -9.39 -8.62
N ARG A 329 -1.64 -10.72 -8.45
CA ARG A 329 -0.50 -11.52 -8.91
C ARG A 329 -0.45 -11.69 -10.41
N ARG A 330 -1.56 -11.44 -11.11
CA ARG A 330 -1.73 -11.62 -12.56
C ARG A 330 -1.52 -10.31 -13.32
N LEU A 331 -1.56 -10.43 -14.64
CA LEU A 331 -1.51 -9.28 -15.55
C LEU A 331 -2.83 -9.21 -16.34
N PRO A 332 -3.20 -8.03 -16.86
CA PRO A 332 -4.25 -7.94 -17.87
C PRO A 332 -3.98 -8.90 -19.03
N GLY A 333 -5.01 -9.64 -19.44
CA GLY A 333 -4.93 -10.70 -20.43
C GLY A 333 -4.74 -12.10 -19.84
N ASP A 334 -4.36 -12.24 -18.58
CA ASP A 334 -4.27 -13.55 -17.92
C ASP A 334 -5.66 -14.13 -17.65
N ARG A 335 -5.71 -15.47 -17.65
CA ARG A 335 -6.93 -16.21 -17.34
C ARG A 335 -7.09 -16.37 -15.84
N LEU A 336 -8.33 -16.26 -15.40
CA LEU A 336 -8.77 -16.49 -14.02
C LEU A 336 -9.94 -17.48 -14.05
N PRO A 337 -9.68 -18.79 -14.05
CA PRO A 337 -10.73 -19.81 -13.98
C PRO A 337 -11.44 -19.75 -12.63
N LEU A 338 -12.75 -19.57 -12.64
CA LEU A 338 -13.60 -19.52 -11.46
C LEU A 338 -14.65 -20.64 -11.53
N THR A 339 -14.92 -21.32 -10.42
CA THR A 339 -16.15 -22.11 -10.27
C THR A 339 -17.12 -21.35 -9.39
N VAL A 340 -18.34 -21.17 -9.86
CA VAL A 340 -19.40 -20.51 -9.12
C VAL A 340 -20.59 -21.44 -8.89
N LEU A 341 -21.32 -21.19 -7.79
CA LEU A 341 -22.65 -21.77 -7.57
C LEU A 341 -23.69 -20.73 -7.99
N ARG A 342 -24.57 -21.14 -8.92
CA ARG A 342 -25.72 -20.36 -9.38
C ARG A 342 -26.94 -21.28 -9.39
N ASP A 343 -28.00 -20.90 -8.68
CA ASP A 343 -29.22 -21.73 -8.56
C ASP A 343 -28.96 -23.19 -8.15
N GLY A 344 -27.99 -23.38 -7.23
CA GLY A 344 -27.57 -24.69 -6.73
C GLY A 344 -26.72 -25.53 -7.70
N LYS A 345 -26.34 -24.98 -8.87
CA LYS A 345 -25.49 -25.67 -9.86
C LYS A 345 -24.10 -25.08 -9.91
N ARG A 346 -23.09 -25.92 -10.02
CA ARG A 346 -21.71 -25.49 -10.27
C ARG A 346 -21.55 -25.12 -11.75
N LEU A 347 -20.99 -23.95 -12.01
CA LEU A 347 -20.67 -23.45 -13.35
C LEU A 347 -19.21 -23.05 -13.35
N GLU A 348 -18.49 -23.49 -14.37
CA GLU A 348 -17.12 -23.07 -14.65
C GLU A 348 -17.13 -21.82 -15.53
N LEU A 349 -16.47 -20.78 -15.12
CA LEU A 349 -16.30 -19.52 -15.85
C LEU A 349 -14.82 -19.26 -16.06
N ASP A 350 -14.45 -18.94 -17.27
CA ASP A 350 -13.08 -18.62 -17.63
C ASP A 350 -12.96 -17.12 -17.90
N VAL A 351 -12.55 -16.36 -16.88
CA VAL A 351 -12.44 -14.92 -16.99
C VAL A 351 -11.07 -14.55 -17.54
N THR A 352 -11.02 -13.75 -18.60
CA THR A 352 -9.80 -13.08 -19.04
C THR A 352 -9.75 -11.72 -18.38
N LEU A 353 -8.78 -11.49 -17.47
CA LEU A 353 -8.63 -10.21 -16.75
C LEU A 353 -8.42 -9.05 -17.73
N GLY A 354 -9.03 -7.92 -17.44
CA GLY A 354 -8.81 -6.67 -18.16
C GLY A 354 -7.77 -5.79 -17.49
N ASP A 355 -7.45 -4.66 -18.12
CA ASP A 355 -6.77 -3.55 -17.48
C ASP A 355 -7.81 -2.70 -16.74
N GLU A 356 -7.50 -2.36 -15.48
CA GLU A 356 -8.42 -1.60 -14.63
C GLU A 356 -8.73 -0.23 -15.27
N PRO A 357 -9.99 0.24 -15.26
CA PRO A 357 -10.30 1.60 -15.63
C PRO A 357 -9.49 2.61 -14.82
N ARG A 358 -9.24 3.80 -15.39
CA ARG A 358 -8.47 4.86 -14.70
C ARG A 358 -9.04 5.14 -13.31
N ILE A 359 -8.13 5.23 -12.34
CA ILE A 359 -8.45 5.49 -10.93
C ILE A 359 -8.24 6.98 -10.59
N ILE A 360 -8.74 7.43 -9.43
CA ILE A 360 -8.79 8.86 -9.05
C ILE A 360 -7.41 9.53 -9.12
N ARG A 361 -6.33 8.85 -8.71
CA ARG A 361 -4.97 9.43 -8.76
C ARG A 361 -4.46 9.69 -10.19
N GLU A 362 -5.06 9.05 -11.20
CA GLU A 362 -4.72 9.19 -12.61
C GLU A 362 -5.60 10.21 -13.33
N ALA A 363 -6.68 10.68 -12.69
CA ALA A 363 -7.60 11.63 -13.27
C ALA A 363 -6.90 12.92 -13.68
N ASP A 364 -7.22 13.42 -14.86
CA ASP A 364 -6.85 14.77 -15.23
C ASP A 364 -7.63 15.75 -14.37
N ARG A 365 -6.92 16.76 -13.83
CA ARG A 365 -7.49 17.77 -12.94
C ARG A 365 -6.96 19.16 -13.26
N ARG A 366 -7.76 20.19 -12.99
CA ARG A 366 -7.37 21.58 -13.16
C ARG A 366 -7.97 22.46 -12.07
N TYR A 367 -7.12 23.27 -11.47
CA TYR A 367 -7.48 24.33 -10.54
C TYR A 367 -7.75 25.63 -11.28
N PHE A 368 -8.85 26.30 -10.93
CA PHE A 368 -9.26 27.61 -11.39
C PHE A 368 -9.18 28.58 -10.22
N GLU A 369 -8.10 29.36 -10.19
CA GLU A 369 -7.74 30.16 -9.02
C GLU A 369 -8.79 31.22 -8.67
N ARG A 370 -9.29 31.96 -9.67
CA ARG A 370 -10.32 32.99 -9.49
C ARG A 370 -11.66 32.41 -9.01
N LEU A 371 -11.97 31.21 -9.43
CA LEU A 371 -13.19 30.51 -9.02
C LEU A 371 -13.03 29.84 -7.66
N GLY A 372 -11.80 29.48 -7.30
CA GLY A 372 -11.46 28.68 -6.13
C GLY A 372 -11.96 27.25 -6.23
N LEU A 373 -11.84 26.65 -7.41
CA LEU A 373 -12.44 25.36 -7.76
C LEU A 373 -11.46 24.49 -8.52
N THR A 374 -11.22 23.25 -8.06
CA THR A 374 -10.61 22.21 -8.89
C THR A 374 -11.68 21.27 -9.39
N VAL A 375 -11.67 21.01 -10.68
CA VAL A 375 -12.44 19.93 -11.28
C VAL A 375 -11.53 18.84 -11.80
N ARG A 376 -11.98 17.61 -11.69
CA ARG A 376 -11.34 16.44 -12.29
C ARG A 376 -12.26 15.72 -13.28
N GLU A 377 -11.65 14.91 -14.10
CA GLU A 377 -12.33 14.01 -15.01
C GLU A 377 -13.34 13.11 -14.26
N PHE A 378 -14.50 12.87 -14.88
CA PHE A 378 -15.44 11.84 -14.41
C PHE A 378 -14.91 10.47 -14.85
N LEU A 379 -14.66 9.61 -13.89
CA LEU A 379 -14.09 8.29 -14.12
C LEU A 379 -15.15 7.18 -14.02
N TYR A 380 -14.82 6.00 -14.55
CA TYR A 380 -15.68 4.82 -14.44
C TYR A 380 -16.13 4.53 -12.99
N GLY A 381 -15.21 4.61 -12.03
CA GLY A 381 -15.51 4.43 -10.61
C GLY A 381 -16.50 5.44 -10.04
N ASP A 382 -16.51 6.69 -10.56
CA ASP A 382 -17.53 7.69 -10.18
C ASP A 382 -18.94 7.28 -10.62
N GLY A 383 -19.02 6.68 -11.82
CA GLY A 383 -20.26 6.13 -12.34
C GLY A 383 -20.77 4.97 -11.48
N VAL A 384 -19.90 4.06 -11.12
CA VAL A 384 -20.23 2.93 -10.21
C VAL A 384 -20.74 3.45 -8.87
N ALA A 385 -20.00 4.38 -8.22
CA ALA A 385 -20.40 4.94 -6.93
C ALA A 385 -21.76 5.65 -6.97
N ARG A 386 -22.09 6.28 -8.09
CA ARG A 386 -23.34 7.02 -8.30
C ARG A 386 -24.43 6.18 -8.96
N ARG A 387 -24.17 4.89 -9.25
CA ARG A 387 -25.08 3.99 -9.97
C ARG A 387 -25.52 4.55 -11.33
N VAL A 388 -24.60 5.18 -12.05
CA VAL A 388 -24.81 5.76 -13.37
C VAL A 388 -24.32 4.79 -14.44
N LYS A 389 -25.17 4.45 -15.40
CA LYS A 389 -24.79 3.58 -16.52
C LYS A 389 -23.64 4.16 -17.31
N VAL A 390 -22.79 3.33 -17.87
CA VAL A 390 -21.62 3.75 -18.63
C VAL A 390 -21.99 4.73 -19.77
N ALA A 391 -23.12 4.50 -20.44
CA ALA A 391 -23.60 5.37 -21.50
C ALA A 391 -23.98 6.81 -21.05
N ASP A 392 -24.23 7.00 -19.75
CA ASP A 392 -24.64 8.29 -19.16
C ASP A 392 -23.52 8.96 -18.37
N GLN A 393 -22.32 8.37 -18.34
CA GLN A 393 -21.14 8.90 -17.65
C GLN A 393 -20.57 10.08 -18.43
N ARG A 394 -20.78 11.30 -17.92
CA ARG A 394 -20.38 12.57 -18.54
C ARG A 394 -20.24 13.65 -17.47
N GLY A 395 -19.68 14.78 -17.83
CA GLY A 395 -19.43 15.88 -16.89
C GLY A 395 -18.07 15.77 -16.19
N VAL A 396 -17.94 16.44 -15.06
CA VAL A 396 -16.73 16.49 -14.24
C VAL A 396 -17.08 16.45 -12.75
N ILE A 397 -16.13 16.04 -11.94
CA ILE A 397 -16.28 16.00 -10.49
C ILE A 397 -15.50 17.16 -9.87
N VAL A 398 -16.08 17.79 -8.86
CA VAL A 398 -15.40 18.77 -8.01
C VAL A 398 -14.42 18.05 -7.09
N ASP A 399 -13.13 18.29 -7.30
CA ASP A 399 -12.05 17.64 -6.56
C ASP A 399 -11.54 18.48 -5.38
N PHE A 400 -11.74 19.81 -5.45
CA PHE A 400 -11.39 20.73 -4.37
C PHE A 400 -12.18 22.02 -4.48
N VAL A 401 -12.56 22.60 -3.34
CA VAL A 401 -13.16 23.93 -3.22
C VAL A 401 -12.40 24.73 -2.17
N LYS A 402 -11.81 25.86 -2.59
CA LYS A 402 -11.08 26.76 -1.70
C LYS A 402 -12.04 27.42 -0.71
N PRO A 403 -11.77 27.37 0.59
CA PRO A 403 -12.57 28.07 1.59
C PRO A 403 -12.66 29.57 1.29
N ASN A 404 -13.83 30.16 1.51
CA ASN A 404 -14.12 31.59 1.26
C ASN A 404 -13.93 32.04 -0.21
N SER A 405 -14.00 31.13 -1.15
CA SER A 405 -13.95 31.41 -2.59
C SER A 405 -15.33 31.66 -3.18
N PRO A 406 -15.42 32.20 -4.42
CA PRO A 406 -16.68 32.29 -5.14
C PRO A 406 -17.43 30.95 -5.25
N ALA A 407 -16.73 29.84 -5.55
CA ALA A 407 -17.34 28.51 -5.62
C ALA A 407 -17.93 28.10 -4.27
N ALA A 408 -17.19 28.27 -3.16
CA ALA A 408 -17.68 27.96 -1.81
C ALA A 408 -18.89 28.82 -1.44
N ALA A 409 -18.86 30.12 -1.73
CA ALA A 409 -19.99 31.04 -1.48
C ALA A 409 -21.22 30.71 -2.35
N GLY A 410 -21.01 30.13 -3.53
CA GLY A 410 -22.05 29.60 -4.42
C GLY A 410 -22.63 28.25 -4.00
N GLY A 411 -22.13 27.65 -2.89
CA GLY A 411 -22.57 26.38 -2.35
C GLY A 411 -22.05 25.16 -3.14
N VAL A 412 -20.98 25.34 -3.92
CA VAL A 412 -20.25 24.20 -4.54
C VAL A 412 -19.45 23.48 -3.47
N GLU A 413 -19.49 22.18 -3.46
CA GLU A 413 -18.79 21.36 -2.47
C GLU A 413 -17.96 20.25 -3.13
N PHE A 414 -17.05 19.69 -2.37
CA PHE A 414 -16.28 18.50 -2.79
C PHE A 414 -17.22 17.37 -3.19
N ASP A 415 -16.86 16.63 -4.24
CA ASP A 415 -17.60 15.52 -4.84
C ASP A 415 -18.89 15.91 -5.57
N ASP A 416 -19.22 17.22 -5.74
CA ASP A 416 -20.28 17.64 -6.63
C ASP A 416 -19.99 17.18 -8.07
N TRP A 417 -20.96 16.55 -8.71
CA TRP A 417 -20.90 16.18 -10.11
C TRP A 417 -21.49 17.30 -10.97
N ILE A 418 -20.64 18.04 -11.68
CA ILE A 418 -21.04 19.11 -12.58
C ILE A 418 -21.47 18.52 -13.92
N ARG A 419 -22.74 18.71 -14.28
CA ARG A 419 -23.34 18.22 -15.50
C ARG A 419 -23.55 19.32 -16.56
N GLU A 420 -23.80 20.56 -16.12
CA GLU A 420 -24.00 21.71 -16.99
C GLU A 420 -23.28 22.93 -16.42
N ILE A 421 -22.81 23.80 -17.34
CA ILE A 421 -22.26 25.09 -17.04
C ILE A 421 -22.99 26.11 -17.93
N ASP A 422 -23.66 27.11 -17.31
CA ASP A 422 -24.49 28.12 -18.01
C ASP A 422 -25.53 27.52 -18.97
N GLY A 423 -26.17 26.44 -18.55
CA GLY A 423 -27.18 25.73 -19.33
C GLY A 423 -26.62 24.92 -20.52
N ARG A 424 -25.29 24.80 -20.63
CA ARG A 424 -24.64 23.94 -21.62
C ARG A 424 -24.24 22.62 -20.97
N GLU A 425 -24.67 21.53 -21.58
CA GLU A 425 -24.27 20.18 -21.14
C GLU A 425 -22.75 20.00 -21.28
N ILE A 426 -22.13 19.46 -20.25
CA ILE A 426 -20.71 19.09 -20.21
C ILE A 426 -20.59 17.61 -20.48
N LYS A 427 -20.05 17.25 -21.63
CA LYS A 427 -19.88 15.84 -22.02
C LYS A 427 -18.53 15.29 -21.62
N THR A 428 -17.49 16.10 -21.67
CA THR A 428 -16.11 15.69 -21.41
C THR A 428 -15.41 16.62 -20.44
N TYR A 429 -14.30 16.17 -19.88
CA TYR A 429 -13.39 17.00 -19.08
C TYR A 429 -12.91 18.23 -19.88
N ALA A 430 -12.59 18.05 -21.16
CA ALA A 430 -12.13 19.15 -22.02
C ALA A 430 -13.20 20.25 -22.18
N ASP A 431 -14.48 19.89 -22.31
CA ASP A 431 -15.59 20.85 -22.38
C ASP A 431 -15.67 21.69 -21.10
N ALA A 432 -15.57 21.03 -19.93
CA ALA A 432 -15.58 21.73 -18.65
C ALA A 432 -14.41 22.69 -18.50
N VAL A 433 -13.20 22.21 -18.85
CA VAL A 433 -11.99 23.04 -18.79
C VAL A 433 -12.11 24.24 -19.71
N ALA A 434 -12.62 24.08 -20.93
CA ALA A 434 -12.82 25.19 -21.88
C ALA A 434 -13.84 26.22 -21.33
N ALA A 435 -14.99 25.74 -20.82
CA ALA A 435 -16.03 26.62 -20.29
C ALA A 435 -15.55 27.39 -19.04
N LEU A 436 -14.96 26.69 -18.06
CA LEU A 436 -14.48 27.32 -16.82
C LEU A 436 -13.29 28.25 -17.08
N SER A 437 -12.40 27.93 -18.05
CA SER A 437 -11.31 28.82 -18.43
C SER A 437 -11.82 30.12 -19.06
N ALA A 438 -12.86 30.05 -19.89
CA ALA A 438 -13.48 31.23 -20.49
C ALA A 438 -14.12 32.12 -19.39
N ILE A 439 -14.80 31.52 -18.42
CA ILE A 439 -15.37 32.23 -17.26
C ILE A 439 -14.27 32.88 -16.41
N GLU A 440 -13.18 32.17 -16.15
CA GLU A 440 -12.05 32.67 -15.35
C GLU A 440 -11.34 33.85 -16.04
N ALA A 441 -11.18 33.80 -17.35
CA ALA A 441 -10.54 34.85 -18.16
C ALA A 441 -11.38 36.11 -18.27
N ASP A 442 -12.72 36.01 -18.30
CA ASP A 442 -13.62 37.13 -18.40
C ASP A 442 -13.76 37.87 -17.05
N LYS A 443 -12.94 38.92 -16.89
CA LYS A 443 -12.94 39.75 -15.66
C LYS A 443 -14.19 40.62 -15.50
N THR A 444 -15.00 40.76 -16.53
CA THR A 444 -16.24 41.57 -16.52
C THR A 444 -17.44 40.72 -16.08
N ARG A 445 -17.30 39.44 -16.08
CA ARG A 445 -18.34 38.50 -15.72
C ARG A 445 -18.68 38.57 -14.25
N ALA A 446 -19.97 38.76 -13.93
CA ALA A 446 -20.45 38.89 -12.55
C ALA A 446 -20.73 37.52 -11.88
N ASP A 447 -21.22 36.55 -12.65
CA ASP A 447 -21.60 35.23 -12.14
C ASP A 447 -21.66 34.16 -13.26
N PHE A 448 -21.83 32.93 -12.86
CA PHE A 448 -22.15 31.79 -13.71
C PHE A 448 -22.99 30.75 -12.95
N VAL A 449 -23.58 29.81 -13.67
CA VAL A 449 -24.48 28.81 -13.12
C VAL A 449 -23.94 27.40 -13.39
N LEU A 450 -23.96 26.55 -12.35
CA LEU A 450 -23.66 25.15 -12.44
C LEU A 450 -24.89 24.31 -12.14
N LEU A 451 -25.14 23.27 -12.94
CA LEU A 451 -26.04 22.18 -12.55
C LEU A 451 -25.18 21.08 -11.94
N THR A 452 -25.33 20.88 -10.64
CA THR A 452 -24.57 19.87 -9.88
C THR A 452 -25.48 18.76 -9.40
N SER A 453 -24.90 17.57 -9.19
CA SER A 453 -25.59 16.46 -8.53
C SER A 453 -24.68 15.85 -7.47
N ARG A 454 -25.22 15.57 -6.27
CA ARG A 454 -24.53 14.91 -5.17
C ARG A 454 -25.54 14.07 -4.39
N ASP A 455 -25.17 12.84 -4.00
CA ASP A 455 -26.02 11.91 -3.25
C ASP A 455 -27.42 11.69 -3.86
N GLY A 456 -27.51 11.77 -5.19
CA GLY A 456 -28.78 11.64 -5.93
C GLY A 456 -29.61 12.93 -6.02
N GLU A 457 -29.23 14.00 -5.33
CA GLU A 457 -29.89 15.28 -5.38
C GLU A 457 -29.26 16.18 -6.45
N THR A 458 -30.10 16.86 -7.25
CA THR A 458 -29.67 17.82 -8.25
C THR A 458 -29.93 19.24 -7.79
N ALA A 459 -28.93 20.11 -7.89
CA ALA A 459 -29.02 21.52 -7.49
C ALA A 459 -28.48 22.47 -8.55
N VAL A 460 -29.11 23.63 -8.65
CA VAL A 460 -28.59 24.76 -9.44
C VAL A 460 -27.77 25.66 -8.52
N ARG A 461 -26.49 25.79 -8.81
CA ARG A 461 -25.54 26.62 -8.04
C ARG A 461 -25.21 27.88 -8.82
N ARG A 462 -25.51 29.04 -8.25
CA ARG A 462 -25.13 30.33 -8.83
C ARG A 462 -23.86 30.84 -8.14
N VAL A 463 -22.76 30.88 -8.85
CA VAL A 463 -21.46 31.31 -8.37
C VAL A 463 -21.22 32.76 -8.77
N LYS A 464 -21.14 33.66 -7.78
CA LYS A 464 -20.84 35.08 -7.97
C LYS A 464 -19.32 35.30 -7.96
N LEU A 465 -18.81 36.09 -8.92
CA LEU A 465 -17.36 36.29 -9.14
C LEU A 465 -16.82 37.62 -8.58
N GLN A 466 -17.61 38.32 -7.78
CA GLN A 466 -17.20 39.57 -7.15
C GLN A 466 -16.77 39.37 -5.71
#